data_ee4f08096f2163e159f388cd8c43471c
#
_entry.id   ee4f08096f2163e159f388cd8c43471c
#
_cell.length_a   1.000
_cell.length_b   1.000
_cell.length_c   1.000
_cell.angle_alpha   90.00
_cell.angle_beta   90.00
_cell.angle_gamma   90.00
#
_symmetry.space_group_name_H-M   'P 1'
#
loop_
_entity.id
_entity.type
_entity.pdbx_description
1 polymer ?
#
loop_
_entity_poly.entity_id
_entity_poly.type
_entity_poly.pdbx_seq_one_letter_code
_entity_poly.pdbx_strand_id
1 'polypeptide(L)'
;GACAYTTDEFLNTLKIPKNIKIAVMLNASELVKNSSKKKNLETIKKLFKKSNKTKIKLVRIASHFSEISKLMPLIPKLKKLGYKIAINLMQSSDRTEKEIKNFCILSQKYKIDILYFADSTGSLNSGKTIKITKLFRKYWKGNLGIHAHDNMGKAMENSISAIDNGTNWVDSTVLGMGRGPGNVKTENIIIELEKKLGKKIDYTNLLKLIDNEFIQMKNKYNWGSNPYYYLSGVYGIHPTFIQKMLESKSYKSEEILAVIENLKTSGGKKFSEDLIQTYKQNFYGSSKGTYVPSKNIRNKNVLILGS
;
A
#
# COMPACT_ATOMS: atom_id res chain seq x y z
N GLY A 1 -4.30 -1.64 -18.72
CA GLY A 1 -5.76 -1.68 -18.64
C GLY A 1 -6.40 -0.32 -18.92
N ALA A 2 -7.71 -0.25 -19.04
CA ALA A 2 -8.47 0.95 -19.43
C ALA A 2 -8.17 2.18 -18.55
N CYS A 3 -7.89 1.98 -17.26
CA CYS A 3 -7.54 3.07 -16.35
C CYS A 3 -6.08 3.56 -16.47
N ALA A 4 -5.24 2.93 -17.27
CA ALA A 4 -3.85 3.34 -17.40
C ALA A 4 -3.67 4.48 -18.42
N TYR A 5 -4.44 4.47 -19.51
CA TYR A 5 -4.26 5.40 -20.63
C TYR A 5 -5.56 6.10 -21.06
N THR A 6 -6.70 5.48 -20.83
CA THR A 6 -8.02 5.95 -21.27
C THR A 6 -8.97 6.14 -20.08
N THR A 7 -8.45 6.65 -18.95
CA THR A 7 -9.19 6.76 -17.68
C THR A 7 -10.50 7.56 -17.85
N ASP A 8 -10.46 8.72 -18.52
CA ASP A 8 -11.66 9.55 -18.71
C ASP A 8 -12.69 8.85 -19.58
N GLU A 9 -12.28 8.22 -20.67
CA GLU A 9 -13.15 7.48 -21.59
C GLU A 9 -13.83 6.33 -20.86
N PHE A 10 -13.04 5.51 -20.12
CA PHE A 10 -13.57 4.43 -19.32
C PHE A 10 -14.55 4.92 -18.24
N LEU A 11 -14.20 5.98 -17.50
CA LEU A 11 -15.08 6.52 -16.46
C LEU A 11 -16.41 7.05 -17.07
N ASN A 12 -16.39 7.54 -18.32
CA ASN A 12 -17.60 8.02 -18.99
C ASN A 12 -18.58 6.89 -19.34
N THR A 13 -18.11 5.65 -19.51
CA THR A 13 -18.98 4.48 -19.71
C THR A 13 -19.69 4.03 -18.42
N LEU A 14 -19.21 4.47 -17.25
CA LEU A 14 -19.74 4.04 -15.97
C LEU A 14 -20.85 4.97 -15.45
N LYS A 15 -21.92 4.38 -14.89
CA LYS A 15 -22.95 5.09 -14.12
C LYS A 15 -22.45 5.28 -12.69
N ILE A 16 -21.78 6.41 -12.42
CA ILE A 16 -21.20 6.72 -11.12
C ILE A 16 -22.19 7.58 -10.31
N PRO A 17 -22.60 7.17 -9.11
CA PRO A 17 -23.46 7.96 -8.24
C PRO A 17 -22.82 9.32 -7.90
N LYS A 18 -23.65 10.38 -7.83
CA LYS A 18 -23.17 11.76 -7.63
C LYS A 18 -22.43 12.00 -6.31
N ASN A 19 -22.72 11.22 -5.29
CA ASN A 19 -22.08 11.29 -3.97
C ASN A 19 -20.69 10.63 -3.94
N ILE A 20 -20.31 9.85 -4.95
CA ILE A 20 -18.99 9.20 -5.04
C ILE A 20 -17.99 10.16 -5.70
N LYS A 21 -16.85 10.36 -5.03
CA LYS A 21 -15.73 11.14 -5.55
C LYS A 21 -14.67 10.22 -6.11
N ILE A 22 -14.37 10.37 -7.39
CA ILE A 22 -13.34 9.55 -8.05
C ILE A 22 -11.96 10.11 -7.79
N ALA A 23 -11.06 9.24 -7.40
CA ALA A 23 -9.63 9.50 -7.27
C ALA A 23 -8.83 8.65 -8.26
N VAL A 24 -7.69 9.17 -8.69
CA VAL A 24 -6.70 8.40 -9.47
C VAL A 24 -5.39 8.35 -8.72
N MET A 25 -4.68 7.21 -8.84
CA MET A 25 -3.35 7.02 -8.30
C MET A 25 -2.30 7.38 -9.36
N LEU A 26 -1.23 8.04 -8.93
CA LEU A 26 -0.08 8.40 -9.73
C LEU A 26 1.20 8.14 -8.94
N ASN A 27 2.23 7.60 -9.57
CA ASN A 27 3.54 7.46 -8.93
C ASN A 27 4.34 8.76 -9.07
N ALA A 28 4.92 9.23 -7.98
CA ALA A 28 5.78 10.42 -8.02
C ALA A 28 6.94 10.26 -9.00
N SER A 29 7.54 9.06 -9.09
CA SER A 29 8.61 8.74 -10.03
C SER A 29 8.29 9.08 -11.48
N GLU A 30 7.03 8.91 -11.90
CA GLU A 30 6.58 9.26 -13.26
C GLU A 30 6.55 10.77 -13.48
N LEU A 31 6.19 11.53 -12.45
CA LEU A 31 6.15 13.00 -12.50
C LEU A 31 7.53 13.66 -12.41
N VAL A 32 8.45 13.05 -11.63
CA VAL A 32 9.78 13.61 -11.39
C VAL A 32 10.88 12.94 -12.21
N LYS A 33 10.50 12.16 -13.21
CA LYS A 33 11.38 11.37 -14.07
C LYS A 33 12.45 12.23 -14.76
N ASN A 34 12.08 13.44 -15.18
CA ASN A 34 13.00 14.35 -15.85
C ASN A 34 13.73 15.23 -14.82
N SER A 35 15.00 15.54 -15.07
CA SER A 35 15.74 16.52 -14.31
C SER A 35 15.16 17.95 -14.42
N SER A 36 14.53 18.25 -15.56
CA SER A 36 13.92 19.55 -15.83
C SER A 36 12.50 19.65 -15.27
N LYS A 37 12.27 20.62 -14.38
CA LYS A 37 10.95 20.97 -13.86
C LYS A 37 9.97 21.32 -14.99
N LYS A 38 10.42 21.98 -16.07
CA LYS A 38 9.59 22.35 -17.23
C LYS A 38 9.00 21.11 -17.90
N LYS A 39 9.84 20.10 -18.18
CA LYS A 39 9.39 18.82 -18.77
C LYS A 39 8.41 18.09 -17.87
N ASN A 40 8.64 18.08 -16.54
CA ASN A 40 7.72 17.46 -15.57
C ASN A 40 6.36 18.17 -15.54
N LEU A 41 6.32 19.50 -15.65
CA LEU A 41 5.09 20.28 -15.76
C LEU A 41 4.34 20.03 -17.08
N GLU A 42 5.05 19.78 -18.17
CA GLU A 42 4.46 19.38 -19.45
C GLU A 42 3.82 17.99 -19.36
N THR A 43 4.45 17.06 -18.66
CA THR A 43 3.85 15.75 -18.37
C THR A 43 2.50 15.89 -17.65
N ILE A 44 2.42 16.75 -16.62
CA ILE A 44 1.15 17.02 -15.93
C ILE A 44 0.08 17.57 -16.90
N LYS A 45 0.47 18.48 -17.80
CA LYS A 45 -0.48 19.03 -18.80
C LYS A 45 -1.01 17.99 -19.77
N LYS A 46 -0.18 17.00 -20.13
CA LYS A 46 -0.58 15.88 -21.01
C LYS A 46 -1.51 14.90 -20.31
N LEU A 47 -1.25 14.59 -19.03
CA LEU A 47 -1.97 13.60 -18.24
C LEU A 47 -3.31 14.12 -17.70
N PHE A 48 -3.42 15.43 -17.39
CA PHE A 48 -4.55 15.97 -16.63
C PHE A 48 -5.26 17.12 -17.34
N LYS A 49 -6.55 16.96 -17.58
CA LYS A 49 -7.48 18.03 -17.97
C LYS A 49 -7.87 18.86 -16.75
N LYS A 50 -8.60 19.96 -16.90
CA LYS A 50 -9.23 20.68 -15.77
C LYS A 50 -10.24 19.75 -15.08
N SER A 51 -10.31 19.76 -13.74
CA SER A 51 -11.15 18.86 -12.95
C SER A 51 -12.66 19.02 -13.19
N ASN A 52 -13.10 20.15 -13.74
CA ASN A 52 -14.49 20.37 -14.18
C ASN A 52 -14.82 19.68 -15.51
N LYS A 53 -13.80 19.22 -16.25
CA LYS A 53 -13.94 18.49 -17.53
C LYS A 53 -13.75 16.97 -17.38
N THR A 54 -13.71 16.45 -16.15
CA THR A 54 -13.54 15.04 -15.85
C THR A 54 -14.33 14.64 -14.59
N LYS A 55 -14.63 13.34 -14.45
CA LYS A 55 -15.22 12.79 -13.22
C LYS A 55 -14.21 12.71 -12.06
N ILE A 56 -12.91 12.81 -12.35
CA ILE A 56 -11.83 12.77 -11.36
C ILE A 56 -11.79 14.05 -10.53
N LYS A 57 -11.76 13.93 -9.21
CA LYS A 57 -11.73 15.06 -8.26
C LYS A 57 -10.49 15.09 -7.38
N LEU A 58 -9.83 13.95 -7.18
CA LEU A 58 -8.66 13.79 -6.35
C LEU A 58 -7.54 13.11 -7.14
N VAL A 59 -6.33 13.65 -7.05
CA VAL A 59 -5.11 12.98 -7.51
C VAL A 59 -4.33 12.54 -6.27
N ARG A 60 -4.15 11.24 -6.12
CA ARG A 60 -3.37 10.63 -5.05
C ARG A 60 -2.01 10.25 -5.59
N ILE A 61 -0.93 10.73 -4.97
CA ILE A 61 0.43 10.53 -5.46
C ILE A 61 1.16 9.63 -4.47
N ALA A 62 1.53 8.43 -4.93
CA ALA A 62 2.43 7.55 -4.19
C ALA A 62 3.87 8.06 -4.34
N SER A 63 4.56 8.31 -3.25
CA SER A 63 5.89 8.91 -3.26
C SER A 63 6.80 8.28 -2.21
N HIS A 64 8.05 8.02 -2.60
CA HIS A 64 9.13 7.82 -1.66
C HIS A 64 9.59 9.17 -1.08
N PHE A 65 10.17 9.13 0.11
CA PHE A 65 10.64 10.35 0.77
C PHE A 65 11.67 11.11 -0.09
N SER A 66 12.55 10.41 -0.79
CA SER A 66 13.57 11.00 -1.68
C SER A 66 13.00 11.79 -2.86
N GLU A 67 11.74 11.56 -3.23
CA GLU A 67 11.08 12.22 -4.35
C GLU A 67 10.35 13.51 -3.94
N ILE A 68 10.09 13.70 -2.64
CA ILE A 68 9.24 14.78 -2.11
C ILE A 68 9.74 16.17 -2.52
N SER A 69 11.05 16.42 -2.43
CA SER A 69 11.64 17.72 -2.80
C SER A 69 11.40 18.10 -4.26
N LYS A 70 11.41 17.12 -5.17
CA LYS A 70 11.16 17.31 -6.60
C LYS A 70 9.66 17.33 -6.93
N LEU A 71 8.85 16.60 -6.16
CA LEU A 71 7.39 16.52 -6.35
C LEU A 71 6.68 17.80 -5.93
N MET A 72 7.00 18.33 -4.75
CA MET A 72 6.26 19.45 -4.16
C MET A 72 6.15 20.69 -5.07
N PRO A 73 7.20 21.11 -5.81
CA PRO A 73 7.10 22.24 -6.74
C PRO A 73 6.15 22.02 -7.94
N LEU A 74 5.68 20.78 -8.17
CA LEU A 74 4.74 20.44 -9.25
C LEU A 74 3.28 20.53 -8.78
N ILE A 75 3.02 20.42 -7.48
CA ILE A 75 1.67 20.40 -6.89
C ILE A 75 0.81 21.62 -7.27
N PRO A 76 1.34 22.87 -7.27
CA PRO A 76 0.55 24.04 -7.65
C PRO A 76 -0.07 23.93 -9.03
N LYS A 77 0.57 23.20 -9.96
CA LYS A 77 0.01 22.98 -11.30
C LYS A 77 -1.25 22.10 -11.26
N LEU A 78 -1.23 21.00 -10.49
CA LEU A 78 -2.40 20.14 -10.31
C LEU A 78 -3.54 20.88 -9.59
N LYS A 79 -3.22 21.66 -8.56
CA LYS A 79 -4.20 22.49 -7.86
C LYS A 79 -4.81 23.55 -8.76
N LYS A 80 -4.03 24.19 -9.64
CA LYS A 80 -4.54 25.15 -10.66
C LYS A 80 -5.49 24.48 -11.68
N LEU A 81 -5.36 23.15 -11.88
CA LEU A 81 -6.31 22.37 -12.67
C LEU A 81 -7.58 22.01 -11.89
N GLY A 82 -7.68 22.35 -10.61
CA GLY A 82 -8.85 22.18 -9.74
C GLY A 82 -8.91 20.86 -8.99
N TYR A 83 -7.82 20.07 -8.94
CA TYR A 83 -7.78 18.81 -8.21
C TYR A 83 -7.48 19.01 -6.73
N LYS A 84 -8.13 18.17 -5.89
CA LYS A 84 -7.60 17.87 -4.55
C LYS A 84 -6.40 16.96 -4.67
N ILE A 85 -5.43 17.10 -3.76
CA ILE A 85 -4.18 16.35 -3.80
C ILE A 85 -4.01 15.57 -2.51
N ALA A 86 -3.80 14.27 -2.66
CA ALA A 86 -3.36 13.42 -1.57
C ALA A 86 -1.92 12.93 -1.84
N ILE A 87 -1.08 12.86 -0.82
CA ILE A 87 0.25 12.25 -0.92
C ILE A 87 0.28 11.02 -0.02
N ASN A 88 0.59 9.87 -0.62
CA ASN A 88 0.79 8.61 0.06
C ASN A 88 2.29 8.38 0.23
N LEU A 89 2.80 8.67 1.44
CA LEU A 89 4.22 8.48 1.77
C LEU A 89 4.51 7.00 1.99
N MET A 90 5.26 6.42 1.07
CA MET A 90 5.67 5.02 1.14
C MET A 90 6.78 4.82 2.17
N GLN A 91 6.83 3.61 2.77
CA GLN A 91 7.84 3.23 3.78
C GLN A 91 7.94 4.22 4.94
N SER A 92 6.80 4.69 5.43
CA SER A 92 6.74 5.69 6.51
C SER A 92 7.31 5.18 7.84
N SER A 93 7.30 3.85 8.07
CA SER A 93 7.87 3.20 9.25
C SER A 93 9.38 3.42 9.43
N ASP A 94 10.06 3.72 8.33
CA ASP A 94 11.52 3.88 8.30
C ASP A 94 11.97 5.35 8.40
N ARG A 95 11.02 6.26 8.59
CA ARG A 95 11.31 7.69 8.61
C ARG A 95 11.58 8.19 10.02
N THR A 96 12.58 9.06 10.13
CA THR A 96 12.89 9.76 11.38
C THR A 96 11.82 10.82 11.68
N GLU A 97 11.72 11.25 12.94
CA GLU A 97 10.83 12.35 13.32
C GLU A 97 11.13 13.64 12.53
N LYS A 98 12.41 13.95 12.32
CA LYS A 98 12.84 15.12 11.53
C LYS A 98 12.34 15.07 10.10
N GLU A 99 12.39 13.90 9.46
CA GLU A 99 11.88 13.70 8.09
C GLU A 99 10.36 13.88 8.03
N ILE A 100 9.63 13.27 8.95
CA ILE A 100 8.16 13.42 9.02
C ILE A 100 7.76 14.87 9.29
N LYS A 101 8.43 15.56 10.23
CA LYS A 101 8.22 16.97 10.50
C LYS A 101 8.41 17.83 9.25
N ASN A 102 9.53 17.64 8.55
CA ASN A 102 9.83 18.38 7.32
C ASN A 102 8.81 18.09 6.21
N PHE A 103 8.39 16.85 6.07
CA PHE A 103 7.35 16.46 5.12
C PHE A 103 6.02 17.16 5.44
N CYS A 104 5.60 17.20 6.70
CA CYS A 104 4.39 17.89 7.13
C CYS A 104 4.45 19.40 6.87
N ILE A 105 5.59 20.05 7.18
CA ILE A 105 5.80 21.49 6.91
C ILE A 105 5.72 21.79 5.42
N LEU A 106 6.40 21.00 4.58
CA LEU A 106 6.30 21.14 3.13
C LEU A 106 4.88 20.93 2.61
N SER A 107 4.18 19.95 3.15
CA SER A 107 2.81 19.66 2.78
C SER A 107 1.84 20.81 3.12
N GLN A 108 2.04 21.48 4.25
CA GLN A 108 1.32 22.71 4.60
C GLN A 108 1.63 23.85 3.62
N LYS A 109 2.92 24.08 3.33
CA LYS A 109 3.37 25.12 2.38
C LYS A 109 2.72 24.95 1.00
N TYR A 110 2.62 23.73 0.52
CA TYR A 110 2.02 23.41 -0.79
C TYR A 110 0.53 23.10 -0.74
N LYS A 111 -0.11 23.31 0.43
CA LYS A 111 -1.55 23.15 0.65
C LYS A 111 -2.05 21.78 0.20
N ILE A 112 -1.35 20.71 0.61
CA ILE A 112 -1.82 19.33 0.38
C ILE A 112 -3.13 19.12 1.13
N ASP A 113 -4.09 18.41 0.52
CA ASP A 113 -5.42 18.22 1.11
C ASP A 113 -5.44 17.01 2.06
N ILE A 114 -4.70 15.95 1.74
CA ILE A 114 -4.65 14.71 2.53
C ILE A 114 -3.24 14.15 2.54
N LEU A 115 -2.72 13.81 3.71
CA LEU A 115 -1.52 12.98 3.83
C LEU A 115 -1.90 11.55 4.17
N TYR A 116 -1.18 10.60 3.59
CA TYR A 116 -1.26 9.19 3.94
C TYR A 116 0.12 8.67 4.33
N PHE A 117 0.14 7.76 5.28
CA PHE A 117 1.29 6.90 5.48
C PHE A 117 0.95 5.46 5.05
N ALA A 118 1.91 4.82 4.39
CA ALA A 118 1.72 3.47 3.85
C ALA A 118 2.59 2.45 4.58
N ASP A 119 1.97 1.32 4.91
CA ASP A 119 2.65 0.09 5.32
C ASP A 119 3.07 -0.69 4.08
N SER A 120 4.11 -0.20 3.39
CA SER A 120 4.50 -0.75 2.07
C SER A 120 5.02 -2.19 2.11
N THR A 121 5.50 -2.64 3.26
CA THR A 121 6.02 -3.99 3.47
C THR A 121 5.09 -4.88 4.27
N GLY A 122 3.95 -4.35 4.73
CA GLY A 122 3.02 -5.06 5.60
C GLY A 122 3.64 -5.47 6.94
N SER A 123 4.61 -4.67 7.44
CA SER A 123 5.41 -4.96 8.63
C SER A 123 4.97 -4.18 9.88
N LEU A 124 3.95 -3.36 9.76
CA LEU A 124 3.39 -2.63 10.91
C LEU A 124 2.61 -3.58 11.83
N ASN A 125 2.60 -3.20 13.09
CA ASN A 125 1.68 -3.66 14.11
C ASN A 125 1.01 -2.45 14.77
N SER A 126 0.00 -2.68 15.62
CA SER A 126 -0.74 -1.60 16.30
C SER A 126 0.17 -0.61 17.02
N GLY A 127 1.17 -1.09 17.77
CA GLY A 127 2.09 -0.23 18.50
C GLY A 127 2.91 0.71 17.59
N LYS A 128 3.47 0.18 16.48
CA LYS A 128 4.17 1.00 15.48
C LYS A 128 3.21 1.96 14.78
N THR A 129 2.02 1.51 14.44
CA THR A 129 0.98 2.32 13.79
C THR A 129 0.57 3.51 14.66
N ILE A 130 0.34 3.28 15.96
CA ILE A 130 0.03 4.34 16.93
C ILE A 130 1.16 5.38 16.97
N LYS A 131 2.41 4.91 17.07
CA LYS A 131 3.58 5.82 17.10
C LYS A 131 3.65 6.69 15.85
N ILE A 132 3.51 6.11 14.66
CA ILE A 132 3.53 6.84 13.39
C ILE A 132 2.37 7.83 13.31
N THR A 133 1.16 7.41 13.65
CA THR A 133 -0.03 8.27 13.62
C THR A 133 0.14 9.48 14.55
N LYS A 134 0.57 9.26 15.80
CA LYS A 134 0.85 10.34 16.75
C LYS A 134 1.93 11.28 16.25
N LEU A 135 2.97 10.75 15.61
CA LEU A 135 4.05 11.55 15.04
C LEU A 135 3.55 12.45 13.89
N PHE A 136 2.74 11.93 12.98
CA PHE A 136 2.10 12.76 11.97
C PHE A 136 1.18 13.82 12.61
N ARG A 137 0.35 13.42 13.58
CA ARG A 137 -0.57 14.34 14.26
C ARG A 137 0.11 15.46 15.04
N LYS A 138 1.32 15.24 15.53
CA LYS A 138 2.14 16.27 16.15
C LYS A 138 2.40 17.45 15.19
N TYR A 139 2.62 17.17 13.90
CA TYR A 139 3.03 18.17 12.89
C TYR A 139 1.99 18.46 11.80
N TRP A 140 0.94 17.62 11.67
CA TRP A 140 -0.08 17.74 10.64
C TRP A 140 -1.50 17.80 11.25
N LYS A 141 -2.20 18.92 11.00
CA LYS A 141 -3.58 19.13 11.49
C LYS A 141 -4.66 18.84 10.42
N GLY A 142 -4.25 18.64 9.17
CA GLY A 142 -5.16 18.33 8.06
C GLY A 142 -5.63 16.87 8.04
N ASN A 143 -6.24 16.46 6.94
CA ASN A 143 -6.67 15.07 6.76
C ASN A 143 -5.48 14.12 6.74
N LEU A 144 -5.56 13.05 7.51
CA LEU A 144 -4.55 12.01 7.61
C LEU A 144 -5.17 10.65 7.32
N GLY A 145 -4.52 9.86 6.49
CA GLY A 145 -4.96 8.53 6.11
C GLY A 145 -3.91 7.45 6.36
N ILE A 146 -4.38 6.21 6.38
CA ILE A 146 -3.55 5.01 6.40
C ILE A 146 -3.82 4.14 5.19
N HIS A 147 -2.75 3.58 4.61
CA HIS A 147 -2.78 2.52 3.61
C HIS A 147 -2.04 1.30 4.16
N ALA A 148 -2.78 0.28 4.58
CA ALA A 148 -2.23 -0.89 5.23
C ALA A 148 -2.31 -2.12 4.33
N HIS A 149 -1.17 -2.82 4.15
CA HIS A 149 -1.11 -4.13 3.51
C HIS A 149 -1.31 -5.24 4.55
N ASP A 150 -1.85 -6.37 4.09
CA ASP A 150 -2.28 -7.47 4.96
C ASP A 150 -1.32 -8.66 4.99
N ASN A 151 -0.01 -8.42 4.85
CA ASN A 151 1.01 -9.47 4.84
C ASN A 151 0.92 -10.39 6.07
N MET A 152 0.74 -9.81 7.24
CA MET A 152 0.67 -10.52 8.52
C MET A 152 -0.76 -10.67 9.07
N GLY A 153 -1.80 -10.39 8.28
CA GLY A 153 -3.19 -10.37 8.76
C GLY A 153 -3.49 -9.21 9.72
N LYS A 154 -2.65 -8.15 9.75
CA LYS A 154 -2.76 -7.03 10.70
C LYS A 154 -3.28 -5.73 10.11
N ALA A 155 -3.64 -5.72 8.83
CA ALA A 155 -4.09 -4.51 8.18
C ALA A 155 -5.32 -3.89 8.86
N MET A 156 -6.26 -4.72 9.29
CA MET A 156 -7.46 -4.30 10.00
C MET A 156 -7.14 -3.68 11.36
N GLU A 157 -6.37 -4.39 12.20
CA GLU A 157 -5.93 -3.91 13.52
C GLU A 157 -5.16 -2.59 13.41
N ASN A 158 -4.24 -2.50 12.45
CA ASN A 158 -3.47 -1.29 12.18
C ASN A 158 -4.37 -0.12 11.78
N SER A 159 -5.37 -0.37 10.92
CA SER A 159 -6.29 0.68 10.47
C SER A 159 -7.16 1.21 11.61
N ILE A 160 -7.69 0.33 12.47
CA ILE A 160 -8.45 0.72 13.66
C ILE A 160 -7.56 1.50 14.63
N SER A 161 -6.34 1.01 14.90
CA SER A 161 -5.38 1.71 15.75
C SER A 161 -5.03 3.11 15.22
N ALA A 162 -4.94 3.27 13.91
CA ALA A 162 -4.72 4.58 13.29
C ALA A 162 -5.94 5.50 13.47
N ILE A 163 -7.16 5.00 13.26
CA ILE A 163 -8.41 5.75 13.46
C ILE A 163 -8.50 6.26 14.92
N ASP A 164 -8.25 5.38 15.88
CA ASP A 164 -8.32 5.71 17.32
C ASP A 164 -7.28 6.75 17.74
N ASN A 165 -6.21 6.90 16.97
CA ASN A 165 -5.16 7.88 17.21
C ASN A 165 -5.20 9.07 16.24
N GLY A 166 -6.31 9.23 15.50
CA GLY A 166 -6.61 10.47 14.79
C GLY A 166 -6.53 10.41 13.27
N THR A 167 -6.36 9.27 12.61
CA THR A 167 -6.60 9.22 11.16
C THR A 167 -8.10 9.35 10.87
N ASN A 168 -8.44 10.00 9.77
CA ASN A 168 -9.82 10.19 9.31
C ASN A 168 -10.02 9.73 7.86
N TRP A 169 -9.02 9.09 7.28
CA TRP A 169 -9.07 8.43 5.99
C TRP A 169 -8.44 7.04 6.10
N VAL A 170 -9.11 6.03 5.55
CA VAL A 170 -8.64 4.64 5.53
C VAL A 170 -8.84 4.07 4.14
N ASP A 171 -7.82 3.39 3.64
CA ASP A 171 -7.94 2.62 2.41
C ASP A 171 -8.45 1.22 2.72
N SER A 172 -9.42 0.77 1.95
CA SER A 172 -9.91 -0.59 1.99
C SER A 172 -10.33 -1.07 0.61
N THR A 173 -10.39 -2.37 0.43
CA THR A 173 -10.85 -3.00 -0.81
C THR A 173 -11.76 -4.18 -0.48
N VAL A 174 -12.70 -4.47 -1.37
CA VAL A 174 -13.64 -5.59 -1.19
C VAL A 174 -12.86 -6.89 -1.15
N LEU A 175 -13.13 -7.75 -0.16
CA LEU A 175 -12.38 -8.97 0.17
C LEU A 175 -10.86 -8.77 0.29
N GLY A 176 -10.42 -7.55 0.58
CA GLY A 176 -9.00 -7.22 0.64
C GLY A 176 -8.30 -7.25 -0.72
N MET A 177 -9.04 -7.14 -1.84
CA MET A 177 -8.47 -7.23 -3.18
C MET A 177 -7.28 -6.29 -3.36
N GLY A 178 -6.16 -6.84 -3.83
CA GLY A 178 -4.93 -6.08 -4.05
C GLY A 178 -3.82 -6.98 -4.55
N ARG A 179 -2.64 -6.40 -4.77
CA ARG A 179 -1.46 -7.18 -5.14
C ARG A 179 -1.01 -8.03 -3.94
N GLY A 180 -0.65 -9.30 -4.23
CA GLY A 180 -0.05 -10.19 -3.26
C GLY A 180 -0.90 -10.38 -1.99
N PRO A 181 -0.47 -9.88 -0.84
CA PRO A 181 -1.13 -10.13 0.45
C PRO A 181 -2.47 -9.40 0.60
N GLY A 182 -2.79 -8.44 -0.29
CA GLY A 182 -4.01 -7.67 -0.21
C GLY A 182 -3.95 -6.52 0.80
N ASN A 183 -5.14 -5.98 1.11
CA ASN A 183 -5.36 -4.77 1.92
C ASN A 183 -6.42 -5.02 3.01
N VAL A 184 -6.76 -3.96 3.73
CA VAL A 184 -7.92 -3.94 4.64
C VAL A 184 -9.18 -4.31 3.88
N LYS A 185 -10.00 -5.19 4.44
CA LYS A 185 -11.28 -5.61 3.86
C LYS A 185 -12.35 -4.56 4.12
N THR A 186 -13.00 -4.09 3.04
CA THR A 186 -14.05 -3.06 3.13
C THR A 186 -15.22 -3.53 3.99
N GLU A 187 -15.68 -4.76 3.81
CA GLU A 187 -16.79 -5.36 4.56
C GLU A 187 -16.50 -5.36 6.07
N ASN A 188 -15.26 -5.60 6.47
CA ASN A 188 -14.90 -5.66 7.88
C ASN A 188 -14.76 -4.26 8.49
N ILE A 189 -14.06 -3.34 7.77
CA ILE A 189 -13.80 -2.00 8.32
C ILE A 189 -15.09 -1.19 8.49
N ILE A 190 -16.07 -1.34 7.59
CA ILE A 190 -17.34 -0.63 7.73
C ILE A 190 -18.17 -1.12 8.92
N ILE A 191 -18.10 -2.42 9.28
CA ILE A 191 -18.76 -2.97 10.48
C ILE A 191 -18.15 -2.35 11.74
N GLU A 192 -16.83 -2.26 11.82
CA GLU A 192 -16.18 -1.62 12.97
C GLU A 192 -16.45 -0.11 13.03
N LEU A 193 -16.54 0.56 11.87
CA LEU A 193 -16.90 1.98 11.82
C LEU A 193 -18.37 2.21 12.21
N GLU A 194 -19.29 1.30 11.88
CA GLU A 194 -20.68 1.37 12.35
C GLU A 194 -20.74 1.40 13.87
N LYS A 195 -20.06 0.47 14.54
CA LYS A 195 -19.99 0.42 16.01
C LYS A 195 -19.42 1.71 16.60
N LYS A 196 -18.32 2.21 16.01
CA LYS A 196 -17.64 3.43 16.49
C LYS A 196 -18.46 4.71 16.28
N LEU A 197 -19.18 4.81 15.20
CA LEU A 197 -19.92 6.01 14.79
C LEU A 197 -21.39 5.99 15.25
N GLY A 198 -21.88 4.83 15.72
CA GLY A 198 -23.28 4.65 16.08
C GLY A 198 -24.25 4.83 14.91
N LYS A 199 -23.78 4.62 13.68
CA LYS A 199 -24.56 4.80 12.46
C LYS A 199 -24.82 3.45 11.83
N LYS A 200 -26.09 3.07 11.70
CA LYS A 200 -26.47 1.84 11.02
C LYS A 200 -26.12 1.89 9.54
N ILE A 201 -25.47 0.84 9.05
CA ILE A 201 -25.06 0.67 7.66
C ILE A 201 -25.79 -0.55 7.07
N ASP A 202 -26.33 -0.41 5.86
CA ASP A 202 -26.88 -1.54 5.12
C ASP A 202 -25.77 -2.21 4.30
N TYR A 203 -25.46 -3.44 4.66
CA TYR A 203 -24.42 -4.25 3.99
C TYR A 203 -24.96 -5.11 2.86
N THR A 204 -26.28 -5.18 2.68
CA THR A 204 -26.94 -6.16 1.79
C THR A 204 -26.33 -6.17 0.38
N ASN A 205 -26.20 -4.99 -0.21
CA ASN A 205 -25.65 -4.88 -1.56
C ASN A 205 -24.16 -5.21 -1.64
N LEU A 206 -23.40 -4.89 -0.59
CA LEU A 206 -21.99 -5.23 -0.52
C LEU A 206 -21.79 -6.75 -0.39
N LEU A 207 -22.56 -7.41 0.47
CA LEU A 207 -22.48 -8.86 0.63
C LEU A 207 -22.90 -9.60 -0.65
N LYS A 208 -23.98 -9.17 -1.30
CA LYS A 208 -24.38 -9.71 -2.63
C LYS A 208 -23.28 -9.57 -3.67
N LEU A 209 -22.60 -8.41 -3.70
CA LEU A 209 -21.47 -8.18 -4.62
C LEU A 209 -20.28 -9.10 -4.31
N ILE A 210 -20.01 -9.34 -3.03
CA ILE A 210 -18.97 -10.26 -2.58
C ILE A 210 -19.29 -11.68 -3.06
N ASP A 211 -20.49 -12.17 -2.79
CA ASP A 211 -20.91 -13.54 -3.11
C ASP A 211 -20.93 -13.79 -4.63
N ASN A 212 -21.47 -12.86 -5.39
CA ASN A 212 -21.66 -13.04 -6.81
C ASN A 212 -20.39 -12.86 -7.65
N GLU A 213 -19.49 -11.94 -7.23
CA GLU A 213 -18.37 -11.51 -8.07
C GLU A 213 -17.01 -11.72 -7.39
N PHE A 214 -16.84 -11.19 -6.17
CA PHE A 214 -15.50 -11.09 -5.58
C PHE A 214 -14.94 -12.43 -5.09
N ILE A 215 -15.78 -13.37 -4.64
CA ILE A 215 -15.34 -14.70 -4.24
C ILE A 215 -14.74 -15.43 -5.45
N GLN A 216 -15.42 -15.39 -6.60
CA GLN A 216 -14.93 -16.02 -7.84
C GLN A 216 -13.64 -15.36 -8.33
N MET A 217 -13.56 -14.02 -8.28
CA MET A 217 -12.35 -13.28 -8.63
C MET A 217 -11.20 -13.67 -7.70
N LYS A 218 -11.44 -13.76 -6.39
CA LYS A 218 -10.43 -14.14 -5.41
C LYS A 218 -9.88 -15.53 -5.67
N ASN A 219 -10.75 -16.49 -5.97
CA ASN A 219 -10.34 -17.86 -6.31
C ASN A 219 -9.51 -17.90 -7.61
N LYS A 220 -9.85 -17.06 -8.60
CA LYS A 220 -9.14 -16.98 -9.87
C LYS A 220 -7.77 -16.31 -9.74
N TYR A 221 -7.68 -15.20 -9.00
CA TYR A 221 -6.47 -14.38 -8.92
C TYR A 221 -5.66 -14.58 -7.65
N ASN A 222 -6.19 -15.30 -6.69
CA ASN A 222 -5.51 -15.79 -5.49
C ASN A 222 -4.76 -14.71 -4.68
N TRP A 223 -5.40 -13.55 -4.42
CA TRP A 223 -4.85 -12.56 -3.51
C TRP A 223 -5.14 -12.91 -2.05
N GLY A 224 -4.31 -12.41 -1.16
CA GLY A 224 -4.45 -12.58 0.28
C GLY A 224 -3.16 -13.04 0.94
N SER A 225 -3.13 -12.99 2.27
CA SER A 225 -1.99 -13.41 3.04
C SER A 225 -1.78 -14.94 2.94
N ASN A 226 -0.52 -15.34 3.00
CA ASN A 226 -0.09 -16.73 3.11
C ASN A 226 1.23 -16.78 3.93
N PRO A 227 1.77 -17.95 4.28
CA PRO A 227 3.00 -18.05 5.06
C PRO A 227 4.20 -17.26 4.49
N TYR A 228 4.38 -17.21 3.18
CA TYR A 228 5.47 -16.47 2.55
C TYR A 228 5.27 -14.95 2.66
N TYR A 229 4.04 -14.46 2.46
CA TYR A 229 3.73 -13.05 2.71
C TYR A 229 3.87 -12.70 4.19
N TYR A 230 3.47 -13.60 5.08
CA TYR A 230 3.65 -13.39 6.51
C TYR A 230 5.13 -13.21 6.86
N LEU A 231 6.01 -14.10 6.36
CA LEU A 231 7.46 -13.98 6.53
C LEU A 231 8.00 -12.67 5.95
N SER A 232 7.53 -12.28 4.76
CA SER A 232 7.95 -11.00 4.16
C SER A 232 7.58 -9.81 5.04
N GLY A 233 6.40 -9.81 5.67
CA GLY A 233 5.98 -8.81 6.64
C GLY A 233 6.86 -8.78 7.89
N VAL A 234 7.13 -9.95 8.46
CA VAL A 234 8.01 -10.09 9.65
C VAL A 234 9.39 -9.50 9.40
N TYR A 235 9.96 -9.74 8.23
CA TYR A 235 11.32 -9.31 7.88
C TYR A 235 11.38 -7.96 7.13
N GLY A 236 10.24 -7.32 6.90
CA GLY A 236 10.17 -6.04 6.18
C GLY A 236 10.59 -6.14 4.72
N ILE A 237 10.37 -7.29 4.09
CA ILE A 237 10.67 -7.56 2.68
C ILE A 237 9.49 -7.09 1.83
N HIS A 238 9.79 -6.43 0.71
CA HIS A 238 8.76 -5.94 -0.21
C HIS A 238 7.96 -7.10 -0.81
N PRO A 239 6.60 -7.11 -0.72
CA PRO A 239 5.77 -8.27 -1.08
C PRO A 239 5.87 -8.67 -2.56
N THR A 240 6.34 -7.79 -3.44
CA THR A 240 6.54 -8.11 -4.86
C THR A 240 7.55 -9.23 -5.08
N PHE A 241 8.55 -9.41 -4.20
CA PHE A 241 9.47 -10.57 -4.28
C PHE A 241 8.68 -11.87 -4.20
N ILE A 242 7.83 -11.99 -3.18
CA ILE A 242 6.99 -13.18 -2.99
C ILE A 242 6.00 -13.35 -4.15
N GLN A 243 5.33 -12.26 -4.53
CA GLN A 243 4.36 -12.28 -5.62
C GLN A 243 4.97 -12.84 -6.91
N LYS A 244 6.14 -12.35 -7.31
CA LYS A 244 6.83 -12.80 -8.54
C LYS A 244 7.22 -14.27 -8.50
N MET A 245 7.71 -14.75 -7.37
CA MET A 245 8.06 -16.16 -7.22
C MET A 245 6.82 -17.07 -7.28
N LEU A 246 5.71 -16.67 -6.63
CA LEU A 246 4.46 -17.43 -6.64
C LEU A 246 3.76 -17.40 -8.02
N GLU A 247 3.78 -16.26 -8.72
CA GLU A 247 3.20 -16.13 -10.06
C GLU A 247 3.90 -17.01 -11.10
N SER A 248 5.21 -17.17 -11.01
CA SER A 248 5.99 -17.95 -11.97
C SER A 248 5.73 -19.47 -11.87
N LYS A 249 5.19 -19.94 -10.73
CA LYS A 249 4.97 -21.38 -10.42
C LYS A 249 6.21 -22.28 -10.61
N SER A 250 7.37 -21.69 -10.91
CA SER A 250 8.63 -22.41 -11.16
C SER A 250 9.52 -22.50 -9.89
N TYR A 251 9.13 -21.84 -8.81
CA TYR A 251 9.88 -21.83 -7.56
C TYR A 251 9.33 -22.89 -6.60
N LYS A 252 10.22 -23.74 -6.08
CA LYS A 252 9.91 -24.65 -4.98
C LYS A 252 9.91 -23.89 -3.66
N SER A 253 9.28 -24.45 -2.63
CA SER A 253 9.19 -23.83 -1.31
C SER A 253 10.57 -23.52 -0.71
N GLU A 254 11.54 -24.41 -0.90
CA GLU A 254 12.90 -24.27 -0.40
C GLU A 254 13.62 -23.09 -1.07
N GLU A 255 13.40 -22.89 -2.38
CA GLU A 255 13.97 -21.76 -3.13
C GLU A 255 13.38 -20.42 -2.66
N ILE A 256 12.06 -20.38 -2.42
CA ILE A 256 11.39 -19.18 -1.90
C ILE A 256 11.93 -18.83 -0.51
N LEU A 257 12.07 -19.82 0.38
CA LEU A 257 12.61 -19.62 1.71
C LEU A 257 14.08 -19.17 1.67
N ALA A 258 14.90 -19.74 0.80
CA ALA A 258 16.29 -19.33 0.62
C ALA A 258 16.41 -17.87 0.14
N VAL A 259 15.55 -17.45 -0.80
CA VAL A 259 15.50 -16.05 -1.25
C VAL A 259 15.06 -15.12 -0.10
N ILE A 260 14.07 -15.51 0.71
CA ILE A 260 13.61 -14.73 1.87
C ILE A 260 14.75 -14.57 2.89
N GLU A 261 15.49 -15.64 3.23
CA GLU A 261 16.60 -15.56 4.17
C GLU A 261 17.72 -14.64 3.67
N ASN A 262 18.04 -14.67 2.38
CA ASN A 262 19.03 -13.76 1.80
C ASN A 262 18.53 -12.30 1.84
N LEU A 263 17.26 -12.05 1.48
CA LEU A 263 16.66 -10.71 1.50
C LEU A 263 16.57 -10.13 2.92
N LYS A 264 16.40 -10.95 3.94
CA LYS A 264 16.41 -10.56 5.35
C LYS A 264 17.72 -9.88 5.75
N THR A 265 18.84 -10.36 5.25
CA THR A 265 20.19 -9.85 5.57
C THR A 265 20.63 -8.74 4.62
N SER A 266 20.29 -8.82 3.34
CA SER A 266 20.70 -7.87 2.31
C SER A 266 19.78 -6.66 2.12
N GLY A 267 18.61 -6.66 2.77
CA GLY A 267 17.68 -5.52 2.75
C GLY A 267 16.69 -5.54 1.58
N GLY A 268 15.70 -6.43 1.60
CA GLY A 268 14.67 -6.58 0.57
C GLY A 268 13.55 -5.50 0.57
N LYS A 269 13.80 -4.28 1.03
CA LYS A 269 12.79 -3.20 1.11
C LYS A 269 12.38 -2.63 -0.24
N LYS A 270 13.27 -2.71 -1.22
CA LYS A 270 13.02 -2.29 -2.61
C LYS A 270 13.11 -3.51 -3.52
N PHE A 271 12.10 -3.69 -4.36
CA PHE A 271 12.09 -4.82 -5.29
C PHE A 271 13.16 -4.67 -6.37
N SER A 272 13.90 -5.77 -6.63
CA SER A 272 14.79 -5.98 -7.77
C SER A 272 14.65 -7.41 -8.24
N GLU A 273 14.41 -7.61 -9.52
CA GLU A 273 14.27 -8.94 -10.12
C GLU A 273 15.61 -9.69 -10.12
N ASP A 274 16.71 -8.96 -10.31
CA ASP A 274 18.07 -9.54 -10.31
C ASP A 274 18.42 -10.21 -8.98
N LEU A 275 17.94 -9.67 -7.85
CA LEU A 275 18.16 -10.26 -6.55
C LEU A 275 17.50 -11.63 -6.41
N ILE A 276 16.33 -11.85 -7.01
CA ILE A 276 15.67 -13.16 -6.99
C ILE A 276 16.55 -14.18 -7.71
N GLN A 277 17.04 -13.84 -8.89
CA GLN A 277 17.88 -14.74 -9.68
C GLN A 277 19.21 -15.03 -8.99
N THR A 278 19.88 -14.00 -8.46
CA THR A 278 21.12 -14.13 -7.72
C THR A 278 20.98 -15.07 -6.53
N TYR A 279 19.92 -14.90 -5.72
CA TYR A 279 19.74 -15.73 -4.54
C TYR A 279 19.28 -17.14 -4.85
N LYS A 280 18.56 -17.34 -5.95
CA LYS A 280 18.25 -18.67 -6.47
C LYS A 280 19.53 -19.40 -6.91
N GLN A 281 20.43 -18.72 -7.64
CA GLN A 281 21.72 -19.29 -8.05
C GLN A 281 22.59 -19.65 -6.85
N ASN A 282 22.65 -18.78 -5.85
CA ASN A 282 23.39 -19.04 -4.61
C ASN A 282 22.87 -20.29 -3.88
N PHE A 283 21.55 -20.52 -3.89
CA PHE A 283 20.95 -21.72 -3.29
C PHE A 283 21.45 -23.00 -3.96
N TYR A 284 21.53 -23.03 -5.28
CA TYR A 284 22.05 -24.21 -6.03
C TYR A 284 23.57 -24.30 -6.03
N GLY A 285 24.28 -23.20 -5.89
CA GLY A 285 25.75 -23.16 -5.81
C GLY A 285 26.32 -23.55 -4.44
N SER A 286 25.50 -23.50 -3.38
CA SER A 286 25.88 -23.94 -2.06
C SER A 286 25.71 -25.45 -1.96
N SER A 287 26.80 -26.20 -1.77
CA SER A 287 26.83 -27.67 -1.64
C SER A 287 26.09 -28.23 -0.41
N LYS A 288 25.35 -27.41 0.33
CA LYS A 288 24.54 -27.78 1.50
C LYS A 288 23.20 -27.04 1.46
N GLY A 289 22.32 -27.43 0.53
CA GLY A 289 20.92 -26.99 0.46
C GLY A 289 20.03 -27.57 1.58
N THR A 290 20.52 -27.62 2.81
CA THR A 290 19.72 -28.01 3.97
C THR A 290 19.45 -26.77 4.83
N TYR A 291 18.19 -26.36 4.85
CA TYR A 291 17.69 -25.46 5.88
C TYR A 291 17.99 -26.09 7.26
N VAL A 292 18.88 -25.48 8.02
CA VAL A 292 19.11 -25.86 9.41
C VAL A 292 18.24 -24.94 10.26
N PRO A 293 17.17 -25.45 10.92
CA PRO A 293 16.37 -24.66 11.84
C PRO A 293 17.26 -24.03 12.91
N SER A 294 17.03 -22.78 13.26
CA SER A 294 17.77 -22.12 14.33
C SER A 294 17.69 -22.92 15.62
N LYS A 295 18.81 -23.08 16.34
CA LYS A 295 18.93 -23.87 17.59
C LYS A 295 17.91 -23.47 18.68
N ASN A 296 17.25 -22.33 18.57
CA ASN A 296 16.37 -21.79 19.60
C ASN A 296 14.98 -22.45 19.72
N ILE A 297 14.64 -23.39 18.83
CA ILE A 297 13.36 -24.13 18.92
C ILE A 297 13.50 -25.46 19.66
N ARG A 298 14.71 -25.98 19.86
CA ARG A 298 14.95 -27.32 20.43
C ARG A 298 14.40 -27.55 21.84
N ASN A 299 14.08 -26.49 22.59
CA ASN A 299 13.63 -26.60 23.99
C ASN A 299 12.23 -26.00 24.24
N LYS A 300 11.38 -25.86 23.21
CA LYS A 300 10.01 -25.37 23.35
C LYS A 300 9.04 -26.47 22.96
N ASN A 301 8.12 -26.81 23.86
CA ASN A 301 6.98 -27.65 23.53
C ASN A 301 6.00 -26.87 22.70
N VAL A 302 5.73 -27.34 21.49
CA VAL A 302 4.71 -26.77 20.61
C VAL A 302 3.56 -27.76 20.54
N LEU A 303 2.41 -27.33 21.05
CA LEU A 303 1.15 -28.09 20.92
C LEU A 303 0.48 -27.68 19.61
N ILE A 304 0.33 -28.65 18.69
CA ILE A 304 -0.44 -28.46 17.46
C ILE A 304 -1.77 -29.15 17.71
N LEU A 305 -2.84 -28.36 17.83
CA LEU A 305 -4.21 -28.86 17.88
C LEU A 305 -4.76 -28.85 16.46
N GLY A 306 -4.96 -30.05 15.90
CA GLY A 306 -5.72 -30.22 14.67
C GLY A 306 -7.19 -30.39 14.99
N SER A 307 -8.07 -29.77 14.22
CA SER A 307 -9.52 -30.03 14.22
C SER A 307 -9.85 -31.07 13.18
#